data_7d277d1688bce5be87d173ff3afe2718
#
_entry.id   7d277d1688bce5be87d173ff3afe2718
#
_cell.length_a   1.000
_cell.length_b   1.000
_cell.length_c   1.000
_cell.angle_alpha   90.00
_cell.angle_beta   90.00
_cell.angle_gamma   90.00
#
_symmetry.space_group_name_H-M   'P 1'
#
loop_
_entity.id
_entity.type
_entity.pdbx_description
1 polymer ?
#
loop_
_entity_poly.entity_id
_entity_poly.type
_entity_poly.pdbx_seq_one_letter_code
_entity_poly.pdbx_strand_id
1 'polypeptide(L)'
;MMEPDGSFKDKISFELEKNATADPECRHVGMLSVKTANRSVEDALKMPDPVDLYHGLLNEGEVACLFADSNAGKSIFAVQMGDYISRFRKVLYVDCELSEKQFQLRYTNREMGYRHVFSDNFYRAEIDPERIGVQHYEEAIIQDIEFAAVQTGARIVIIDNLTYLCNSSEKGDVAGLFMMKLIALKKKHALTLLIISHTPKRNLSNPITQNDLAGSKKLYNFFDNVFAIGQSAQDKRIKFVKQVKVRAGEYLYDSDNVIVYEITNEDGYVRFLHKGYGKESEHLRDKSEEDESQVRSYILTCHREGKSVREIADLVNRSKTSVHRIIAREKNKEDIAPVEAVPPGDVGQVGQVGHLGQLGQPETEQVPGRSGLRDGFVFEMDENHCFL
;
A
#
# COMPACT_ATOMS: atom_id res chain seq x y z
N MET A 1 -24.76 25.76 31.67
CA MET A 1 -25.65 24.77 32.33
C MET A 1 -24.77 23.60 32.75
N MET A 2 -24.74 23.22 34.05
CA MET A 2 -23.95 22.08 34.52
C MET A 2 -24.57 20.80 34.05
N GLU A 3 -23.74 19.81 33.62
CA GLU A 3 -24.21 18.49 33.28
C GLU A 3 -24.75 17.78 34.53
N PRO A 4 -25.87 17.06 34.45
CA PRO A 4 -26.44 16.36 35.58
C PRO A 4 -25.58 15.14 35.94
N ASP A 5 -25.20 15.03 37.19
CA ASP A 5 -24.57 13.84 37.80
C ASP A 5 -25.67 12.83 38.17
N GLY A 6 -26.42 12.39 37.15
CA GLY A 6 -27.67 11.62 37.34
C GLY A 6 -27.70 10.33 36.55
N SER A 7 -28.82 9.60 36.70
CA SER A 7 -29.10 8.33 36.01
C SER A 7 -29.05 8.53 34.48
N PHE A 8 -28.89 7.43 33.73
CA PHE A 8 -28.92 7.43 32.25
C PHE A 8 -30.17 8.15 31.69
N LYS A 9 -31.30 8.05 32.38
CA LYS A 9 -32.54 8.76 32.03
C LYS A 9 -32.40 10.27 32.18
N ASP A 10 -31.77 10.74 33.25
CA ASP A 10 -31.59 12.17 33.52
C ASP A 10 -30.68 12.81 32.48
N LYS A 11 -29.61 12.11 32.07
CA LYS A 11 -28.73 12.53 30.99
C LYS A 11 -29.45 12.62 29.64
N ILE A 12 -30.31 11.65 29.33
CA ILE A 12 -31.16 11.68 28.12
C ILE A 12 -32.13 12.87 28.17
N SER A 13 -32.83 13.07 29.31
CA SER A 13 -33.80 14.16 29.45
C SER A 13 -33.10 15.54 29.30
N PHE A 14 -31.94 15.71 29.89
CA PHE A 14 -31.14 16.93 29.77
C PHE A 14 -30.70 17.19 28.32
N GLU A 15 -30.23 16.16 27.61
CA GLU A 15 -29.88 16.25 26.20
C GLU A 15 -31.09 16.56 25.30
N LEU A 16 -32.26 15.99 25.61
CA LEU A 16 -33.51 16.29 24.89
C LEU A 16 -33.98 17.73 25.11
N GLU A 17 -33.87 18.27 26.33
CA GLU A 17 -34.19 19.66 26.62
C GLU A 17 -33.21 20.65 25.93
N LYS A 18 -31.92 20.33 25.94
CA LYS A 18 -30.87 21.10 25.24
C LYS A 18 -31.10 21.12 23.72
N ASN A 19 -31.58 20.05 23.15
CA ASN A 19 -31.89 19.94 21.73
C ASN A 19 -33.26 20.47 21.33
N ALA A 20 -34.14 20.78 22.29
CA ALA A 20 -35.46 21.35 22.02
C ALA A 20 -35.39 22.81 21.49
N THR A 21 -34.25 23.48 21.69
CA THR A 21 -33.98 24.82 21.16
C THR A 21 -33.13 24.84 19.88
N ALA A 22 -32.68 23.65 19.42
CA ALA A 22 -31.94 23.49 18.19
C ALA A 22 -32.88 23.22 17.00
N ASP A 23 -32.35 23.30 15.78
CA ASP A 23 -33.08 22.99 14.55
C ASP A 23 -33.90 21.70 14.72
N PRO A 24 -35.26 21.77 14.62
CA PRO A 24 -36.10 20.58 14.84
C PRO A 24 -35.80 19.42 13.89
N GLU A 25 -35.08 19.66 12.81
CA GLU A 25 -34.69 18.65 11.81
C GLU A 25 -33.32 18.00 12.09
N CYS A 26 -32.52 18.54 13.03
CA CYS A 26 -31.22 17.97 13.41
C CYS A 26 -31.11 17.87 14.93
N ARG A 27 -31.09 16.64 15.45
CA ARG A 27 -30.99 16.35 16.89
C ARG A 27 -29.63 15.77 17.22
N HIS A 28 -29.00 16.26 18.28
CA HIS A 28 -27.79 15.65 18.84
C HIS A 28 -28.16 14.78 20.03
N VAL A 29 -27.74 13.51 19.99
CA VAL A 29 -27.97 12.54 21.09
C VAL A 29 -26.60 11.94 21.43
N GLY A 30 -26.00 12.40 22.49
CA GLY A 30 -24.61 12.03 22.85
C GLY A 30 -23.65 12.35 21.71
N MET A 31 -22.98 11.34 21.15
CA MET A 31 -22.06 11.48 20.03
C MET A 31 -22.73 11.43 18.65
N LEU A 32 -24.06 11.28 18.59
CA LEU A 32 -24.80 11.10 17.34
C LEU A 32 -25.45 12.42 16.92
N SER A 33 -25.31 12.77 15.63
CA SER A 33 -26.10 13.77 14.94
C SER A 33 -27.16 13.05 14.12
N VAL A 34 -28.43 13.23 14.48
CA VAL A 34 -29.56 12.51 13.90
C VAL A 34 -30.39 13.45 13.05
N LYS A 35 -30.54 13.13 11.78
CA LYS A 35 -31.44 13.80 10.83
C LYS A 35 -32.07 12.76 9.90
N THR A 36 -33.14 13.13 9.22
CA THR A 36 -33.75 12.21 8.24
C THR A 36 -32.80 11.97 7.06
N ALA A 37 -32.93 10.81 6.41
CA ALA A 37 -32.13 10.50 5.23
C ALA A 37 -32.35 11.51 4.10
N ASN A 38 -33.61 11.94 3.87
CA ASN A 38 -33.93 12.95 2.87
C ASN A 38 -33.21 14.27 3.16
N ARG A 39 -33.23 14.73 4.43
CA ARG A 39 -32.48 15.93 4.83
C ARG A 39 -30.99 15.78 4.61
N SER A 40 -30.42 14.60 4.85
CA SER A 40 -29.01 14.33 4.57
C SER A 40 -28.67 14.45 3.10
N VAL A 41 -29.55 13.95 2.20
CA VAL A 41 -29.40 14.09 0.75
C VAL A 41 -29.54 15.54 0.31
N GLU A 42 -30.55 16.26 0.80
CA GLU A 42 -30.77 17.69 0.49
C GLU A 42 -29.58 18.58 0.91
N ASP A 43 -29.02 18.30 2.10
CA ASP A 43 -27.85 19.02 2.57
C ASP A 43 -26.61 18.68 1.71
N ALA A 44 -26.46 17.43 1.31
CA ALA A 44 -25.37 16.98 0.45
C ALA A 44 -25.45 17.60 -0.96
N LEU A 45 -26.64 17.73 -1.53
CA LEU A 45 -26.86 18.38 -2.85
C LEU A 45 -26.43 19.86 -2.89
N LYS A 46 -26.33 20.50 -1.73
CA LYS A 46 -25.82 21.89 -1.62
C LYS A 46 -24.29 21.96 -1.54
N MET A 47 -23.63 20.83 -1.33
CA MET A 47 -22.16 20.74 -1.27
C MET A 47 -21.61 20.51 -2.68
N PRO A 48 -20.41 21.02 -2.99
CA PRO A 48 -19.75 20.69 -4.23
C PRO A 48 -19.39 19.19 -4.27
N ASP A 49 -19.39 18.61 -5.46
CA ASP A 49 -18.89 17.26 -5.64
C ASP A 49 -17.40 17.15 -5.26
N PRO A 50 -16.97 16.00 -4.73
CA PRO A 50 -15.56 15.78 -4.42
C PRO A 50 -14.68 15.88 -5.66
N VAL A 51 -13.57 16.62 -5.56
CA VAL A 51 -12.61 16.80 -6.65
C VAL A 51 -11.64 15.62 -6.66
N ASP A 52 -11.37 15.07 -7.85
CA ASP A 52 -10.24 14.17 -8.05
C ASP A 52 -8.92 14.96 -7.85
N LEU A 53 -8.19 14.62 -6.81
CA LEU A 53 -6.94 15.28 -6.44
C LEU A 53 -5.74 14.68 -7.17
N TYR A 54 -5.80 13.38 -7.48
CA TYR A 54 -4.69 12.70 -8.15
C TYR A 54 -5.15 11.47 -8.92
N HIS A 55 -5.55 11.66 -10.17
CA HIS A 55 -5.80 10.62 -11.17
C HIS A 55 -6.64 9.43 -10.68
N GLY A 56 -7.70 9.68 -9.93
CA GLY A 56 -8.59 8.65 -9.38
C GLY A 56 -8.01 7.84 -8.21
N LEU A 57 -6.79 8.14 -7.76
CA LEU A 57 -6.17 7.50 -6.59
C LEU A 57 -6.50 8.22 -5.28
N LEU A 58 -6.87 9.49 -5.34
CA LEU A 58 -7.23 10.27 -4.15
C LEU A 58 -8.27 11.31 -4.51
N ASN A 59 -9.42 11.29 -3.84
CA ASN A 59 -10.49 12.29 -3.97
C ASN A 59 -10.62 13.13 -2.70
N GLU A 60 -11.13 14.37 -2.84
CA GLU A 60 -11.40 15.23 -1.69
C GLU A 60 -12.32 14.53 -0.68
N GLY A 61 -11.99 14.68 0.60
CA GLY A 61 -12.78 14.13 1.70
C GLY A 61 -12.58 12.65 1.96
N GLU A 62 -11.71 11.94 1.24
CA GLU A 62 -11.38 10.52 1.49
C GLU A 62 -10.35 10.33 2.61
N VAL A 63 -10.34 9.13 3.17
CA VAL A 63 -9.21 8.57 3.91
C VAL A 63 -8.61 7.48 3.03
N ALA A 64 -7.51 7.79 2.37
CA ALA A 64 -6.83 6.85 1.49
C ALA A 64 -5.59 6.24 2.18
N CYS A 65 -5.22 5.05 1.73
CA CYS A 65 -4.00 4.37 2.17
C CYS A 65 -3.13 3.98 0.97
N LEU A 66 -1.87 4.36 1.05
CA LEU A 66 -0.81 3.87 0.17
C LEU A 66 0.05 2.88 0.92
N PHE A 67 0.15 1.65 0.42
CA PHE A 67 1.06 0.68 1.00
C PHE A 67 1.99 0.04 -0.03
N ALA A 68 3.15 -0.41 0.41
CA ALA A 68 4.11 -1.14 -0.41
C ALA A 68 5.22 -1.75 0.43
N ASP A 69 5.99 -2.65 -0.16
CA ASP A 69 7.23 -3.16 0.41
C ASP A 69 8.22 -2.03 0.75
N SER A 70 9.15 -2.31 1.66
CA SER A 70 10.25 -1.38 1.93
C SER A 70 11.03 -1.10 0.64
N ASN A 71 11.49 0.14 0.47
CA ASN A 71 12.23 0.60 -0.72
C ASN A 71 11.45 0.55 -2.05
N ALA A 72 10.13 0.36 -2.03
CA ALA A 72 9.31 0.43 -3.24
C ALA A 72 9.05 1.86 -3.73
N GLY A 73 9.41 2.88 -2.94
CA GLY A 73 9.26 4.29 -3.33
C GLY A 73 8.01 4.98 -2.78
N LYS A 74 7.36 4.46 -1.72
CA LYS A 74 6.15 5.07 -1.11
C LYS A 74 6.27 6.56 -0.87
N SER A 75 7.31 6.98 -0.12
CA SER A 75 7.56 8.38 0.21
C SER A 75 7.82 9.23 -1.03
N ILE A 76 8.50 8.68 -2.05
CA ILE A 76 8.73 9.38 -3.33
C ILE A 76 7.40 9.64 -4.02
N PHE A 77 6.55 8.62 -4.12
CA PHE A 77 5.24 8.74 -4.77
C PHE A 77 4.31 9.67 -3.98
N ALA A 78 4.31 9.60 -2.65
CA ALA A 78 3.52 10.48 -1.80
C ALA A 78 3.95 11.95 -1.89
N VAL A 79 5.25 12.23 -1.94
CA VAL A 79 5.76 13.59 -2.17
C VAL A 79 5.38 14.08 -3.56
N GLN A 80 5.48 13.23 -4.59
CA GLN A 80 5.04 13.57 -5.95
C GLN A 80 3.54 13.89 -6.01
N MET A 81 2.69 13.10 -5.34
CA MET A 81 1.26 13.40 -5.21
C MET A 81 1.06 14.74 -4.52
N GLY A 82 1.73 14.97 -3.40
CA GLY A 82 1.65 16.21 -2.64
C GLY A 82 2.12 17.43 -3.43
N ASP A 83 3.23 17.32 -4.17
CA ASP A 83 3.74 18.38 -5.05
C ASP A 83 2.75 18.71 -6.16
N TYR A 84 2.18 17.69 -6.82
CA TYR A 84 1.14 17.89 -7.83
C TYR A 84 -0.10 18.61 -7.27
N ILE A 85 -0.63 18.12 -6.14
CA ILE A 85 -1.83 18.66 -5.50
C ILE A 85 -1.56 20.10 -4.98
N SER A 86 -0.34 20.38 -4.53
CA SER A 86 0.03 21.69 -3.99
C SER A 86 -0.09 22.83 -4.98
N ARG A 87 -0.17 22.54 -6.27
CA ARG A 87 -0.40 23.55 -7.33
C ARG A 87 -1.78 24.20 -7.25
N PHE A 88 -2.77 23.51 -6.63
CA PHE A 88 -4.15 23.99 -6.55
C PHE A 88 -4.80 23.82 -5.16
N ARG A 89 -4.17 23.12 -4.22
CA ARG A 89 -4.61 22.93 -2.83
C ARG A 89 -3.41 23.04 -1.89
N LYS A 90 -3.64 23.47 -0.64
CA LYS A 90 -2.61 23.41 0.40
C LYS A 90 -2.47 22.00 0.95
N VAL A 91 -1.25 21.51 0.99
CA VAL A 91 -0.88 20.15 1.41
C VAL A 91 0.04 20.24 2.63
N LEU A 92 -0.26 19.49 3.67
CA LEU A 92 0.61 19.23 4.81
C LEU A 92 1.16 17.80 4.71
N TYR A 93 2.45 17.67 4.49
CA TYR A 93 3.16 16.39 4.47
C TYR A 93 3.86 16.20 5.81
N VAL A 94 3.38 15.24 6.60
CA VAL A 94 3.96 14.87 7.90
C VAL A 94 4.97 13.77 7.66
N ASP A 95 6.26 14.14 7.71
CA ASP A 95 7.40 13.26 7.46
C ASP A 95 7.95 12.73 8.78
N CYS A 96 7.75 11.44 9.02
CA CYS A 96 8.20 10.79 10.24
C CYS A 96 9.56 10.07 10.08
N GLU A 97 10.11 10.02 8.84
CA GLU A 97 11.27 9.17 8.56
C GLU A 97 12.53 9.96 8.14
N LEU A 98 12.35 11.00 7.32
CA LEU A 98 13.48 11.67 6.70
C LEU A 98 13.90 12.92 7.44
N SER A 99 15.21 13.06 7.68
CA SER A 99 15.79 14.34 8.07
C SER A 99 15.73 15.35 6.91
N GLU A 100 15.81 16.66 7.22
CA GLU A 100 15.92 17.73 6.23
C GLU A 100 16.99 17.46 5.17
N LYS A 101 18.14 16.93 5.61
CA LYS A 101 19.25 16.63 4.70
C LYS A 101 18.94 15.49 3.74
N GLN A 102 18.29 14.43 4.22
CA GLN A 102 17.87 13.31 3.39
C GLN A 102 16.78 13.73 2.39
N PHE A 103 15.85 14.58 2.82
CA PHE A 103 14.85 15.17 1.94
C PHE A 103 15.51 16.04 0.86
N GLN A 104 16.40 16.96 1.24
CA GLN A 104 17.14 17.81 0.31
C GLN A 104 17.90 17.02 -0.75
N LEU A 105 18.57 15.91 -0.37
CA LEU A 105 19.33 15.07 -1.30
C LEU A 105 18.47 14.39 -2.38
N ARG A 106 17.19 14.15 -2.12
CA ARG A 106 16.26 13.56 -3.10
C ARG A 106 15.81 14.57 -4.17
N TYR A 107 15.88 15.88 -3.85
CA TYR A 107 15.30 16.94 -4.68
C TYR A 107 16.34 17.98 -5.09
N THR A 108 17.61 17.56 -5.16
CA THR A 108 18.73 18.43 -5.59
C THR A 108 19.74 17.62 -6.39
N ASN A 109 20.13 18.12 -7.56
CA ASN A 109 21.28 17.65 -8.30
C ASN A 109 22.44 18.64 -8.12
N ARG A 110 23.45 18.25 -7.33
CA ARG A 110 24.59 19.12 -7.01
C ARG A 110 25.52 19.33 -8.19
N GLU A 111 25.67 18.33 -9.05
CA GLU A 111 26.57 18.40 -10.22
C GLU A 111 26.03 19.39 -11.25
N MET A 112 24.72 19.40 -11.45
CA MET A 112 24.07 20.32 -12.37
C MET A 112 23.62 21.63 -11.71
N GLY A 113 23.80 21.79 -10.40
CA GLY A 113 23.33 22.97 -9.66
C GLY A 113 21.79 23.09 -9.61
N TYR A 114 21.05 22.02 -9.93
CA TYR A 114 19.60 22.04 -9.98
C TYR A 114 18.99 21.70 -8.61
N ARG A 115 17.93 22.42 -8.26
CA ARG A 115 17.09 22.17 -7.10
C ARG A 115 15.62 22.24 -7.51
N HIS A 116 14.88 21.19 -7.22
CA HIS A 116 13.42 21.22 -7.41
C HIS A 116 12.79 22.29 -6.51
N VAL A 117 11.89 23.06 -7.07
CA VAL A 117 11.14 24.10 -6.36
C VAL A 117 9.71 23.63 -6.16
N PHE A 118 9.38 23.29 -4.93
CA PHE A 118 8.03 22.98 -4.53
C PHE A 118 7.15 24.23 -4.51
N SER A 119 5.84 24.06 -4.67
CA SER A 119 4.88 25.13 -4.46
C SER A 119 4.89 25.62 -3.01
N ASP A 120 4.66 26.92 -2.78
CA ASP A 120 4.49 27.49 -1.43
C ASP A 120 3.29 26.93 -0.67
N ASN A 121 2.42 26.17 -1.35
CA ASN A 121 1.32 25.45 -0.74
C ASN A 121 1.71 24.02 -0.26
N PHE A 122 2.95 23.60 -0.45
CA PHE A 122 3.45 22.31 0.02
C PHE A 122 4.22 22.52 1.33
N TYR A 123 3.58 22.19 2.44
CA TYR A 123 4.16 22.27 3.78
C TYR A 123 4.70 20.91 4.20
N ARG A 124 5.90 20.87 4.71
CA ARG A 124 6.52 19.67 5.31
C ARG A 124 6.66 19.88 6.81
N ALA A 125 6.18 18.92 7.59
CA ALA A 125 6.35 18.87 9.04
C ALA A 125 7.21 17.64 9.40
N GLU A 126 8.18 17.83 10.29
CA GLU A 126 8.96 16.75 10.90
C GLU A 126 8.52 16.54 12.34
N ILE A 127 8.66 15.32 12.85
CA ILE A 127 8.45 15.05 14.27
C ILE A 127 9.69 15.51 15.03
N ASP A 128 9.48 16.33 16.05
CA ASP A 128 10.53 16.75 16.97
C ASP A 128 10.96 15.57 17.86
N PRO A 129 12.18 15.05 17.72
CA PRO A 129 12.63 13.88 18.47
C PRO A 129 12.72 14.13 20.00
N GLU A 130 12.84 15.38 20.43
CA GLU A 130 12.88 15.74 21.86
C GLU A 130 11.51 15.57 22.53
N ARG A 131 10.44 15.58 21.73
CA ARG A 131 9.05 15.39 22.19
C ARG A 131 8.53 13.98 22.07
N ILE A 132 9.33 13.05 21.52
CA ILE A 132 9.00 11.62 21.49
C ILE A 132 9.12 11.06 22.92
N GLY A 133 8.06 10.42 23.44
CA GLY A 133 8.06 9.81 24.77
C GLY A 133 7.20 10.54 25.81
N VAL A 134 6.46 11.57 25.40
CA VAL A 134 5.41 12.15 26.25
C VAL A 134 4.30 11.12 26.51
N GLN A 135 3.70 11.18 27.70
CA GLN A 135 2.50 10.40 27.97
C GLN A 135 1.40 10.75 26.95
N HIS A 136 0.67 9.74 26.49
CA HIS A 136 -0.38 9.92 25.47
C HIS A 136 0.15 10.46 24.12
N TYR A 137 1.28 9.94 23.66
CA TYR A 137 1.92 10.35 22.40
C TYR A 137 0.94 10.38 21.20
N GLU A 138 0.11 9.34 21.05
CA GLU A 138 -0.86 9.24 19.95
C GLU A 138 -1.93 10.36 19.99
N GLU A 139 -2.26 10.86 21.17
CA GLU A 139 -3.19 11.98 21.32
C GLU A 139 -2.51 13.30 21.03
N ALA A 140 -1.30 13.49 21.53
CA ALA A 140 -0.51 14.68 21.29
C ALA A 140 -0.24 14.90 19.81
N ILE A 141 0.20 13.85 19.09
CA ILE A 141 0.52 13.96 17.65
C ILE A 141 -0.72 14.29 16.81
N ILE A 142 -1.91 13.76 17.18
CA ILE A 142 -3.16 14.12 16.47
C ILE A 142 -3.49 15.60 16.69
N GLN A 143 -3.30 16.13 17.90
CA GLN A 143 -3.50 17.56 18.20
C GLN A 143 -2.49 18.42 17.44
N ASP A 144 -1.24 18.00 17.35
CA ASP A 144 -0.19 18.71 16.61
C ASP A 144 -0.49 18.72 15.09
N ILE A 145 -0.96 17.62 14.54
CA ILE A 145 -1.41 17.54 13.14
C ILE A 145 -2.62 18.49 12.92
N GLU A 146 -3.59 18.49 13.84
CA GLU A 146 -4.73 19.40 13.79
C GLU A 146 -4.27 20.85 13.77
N PHE A 147 -3.42 21.22 14.71
CA PHE A 147 -2.90 22.58 14.83
C PHE A 147 -2.12 23.00 13.59
N ALA A 148 -1.24 22.15 13.08
CA ALA A 148 -0.48 22.41 11.86
C ALA A 148 -1.38 22.57 10.62
N ALA A 149 -2.40 21.71 10.46
CA ALA A 149 -3.37 21.83 9.38
C ALA A 149 -4.16 23.12 9.44
N VAL A 150 -4.61 23.54 10.63
CA VAL A 150 -5.33 24.80 10.84
C VAL A 150 -4.43 26.01 10.58
N GLN A 151 -3.21 26.00 11.10
CA GLN A 151 -2.27 27.13 10.92
C GLN A 151 -1.86 27.33 9.46
N THR A 152 -1.58 26.26 8.75
CA THR A 152 -1.23 26.33 7.33
C THR A 152 -2.46 26.55 6.43
N GLY A 153 -3.64 26.25 6.92
CA GLY A 153 -4.88 26.17 6.15
C GLY A 153 -4.90 24.99 5.18
N ALA A 154 -4.08 23.94 5.43
CA ALA A 154 -4.05 22.75 4.61
C ALA A 154 -5.30 21.90 4.82
N ARG A 155 -5.88 21.45 3.73
CA ARG A 155 -7.02 20.53 3.72
C ARG A 155 -6.62 19.12 3.32
N ILE A 156 -5.43 18.95 2.76
CA ILE A 156 -4.87 17.67 2.36
C ILE A 156 -3.72 17.37 3.33
N VAL A 157 -3.80 16.25 4.03
CA VAL A 157 -2.78 15.82 4.99
C VAL A 157 -2.25 14.47 4.54
N ILE A 158 -0.96 14.40 4.29
CA ILE A 158 -0.24 13.16 3.94
C ILE A 158 0.59 12.76 5.15
N ILE A 159 0.45 11.52 5.62
CA ILE A 159 1.13 11.00 6.81
C ILE A 159 2.09 9.89 6.38
N ASP A 160 3.39 10.11 6.49
CA ASP A 160 4.45 9.17 6.15
C ASP A 160 5.35 8.87 7.36
N ASN A 161 5.11 7.79 8.15
CA ASN A 161 4.09 6.76 7.95
C ASN A 161 3.33 6.47 9.25
N LEU A 162 2.26 5.69 9.12
CA LEU A 162 1.39 5.31 10.25
C LEU A 162 2.13 4.57 11.37
N THR A 163 3.12 3.76 11.04
CA THR A 163 3.87 2.94 12.03
C THR A 163 4.61 3.81 13.05
N TYR A 164 5.10 4.96 12.64
CA TYR A 164 5.75 5.92 13.54
C TYR A 164 4.75 6.62 14.46
N LEU A 165 3.55 6.88 13.97
CA LEU A 165 2.53 7.59 14.75
C LEU A 165 1.81 6.67 15.75
N CYS A 166 1.80 5.38 15.49
CA CYS A 166 1.15 4.39 16.33
C CYS A 166 2.11 3.23 16.61
N ASN A 167 2.89 3.31 17.67
CA ASN A 167 3.87 2.29 18.09
C ASN A 167 3.25 0.92 18.38
N SER A 168 1.93 0.87 18.56
CA SER A 168 1.16 -0.34 18.82
C SER A 168 0.29 -0.74 17.62
N SER A 169 0.65 -0.32 16.38
CA SER A 169 -0.14 -0.61 15.16
C SER A 169 -0.36 -2.11 14.92
N GLU A 170 0.49 -2.98 15.47
CA GLU A 170 0.31 -4.43 15.47
C GLU A 170 -0.81 -4.88 16.42
N LYS A 171 -1.10 -4.12 17.49
CA LYS A 171 -2.24 -4.34 18.38
C LYS A 171 -3.47 -3.65 17.78
N GLY A 172 -4.28 -4.39 17.05
CA GLY A 172 -5.41 -3.89 16.25
C GLY A 172 -6.41 -2.98 16.97
N ASP A 173 -6.47 -3.00 18.30
CA ASP A 173 -7.39 -2.15 19.06
C ASP A 173 -6.82 -0.73 19.24
N VAL A 174 -5.52 -0.57 19.43
CA VAL A 174 -4.86 0.75 19.57
C VAL A 174 -4.85 1.47 18.22
N ALA A 175 -4.44 0.78 17.14
CA ALA A 175 -4.48 1.34 15.80
C ALA A 175 -5.91 1.73 15.38
N GLY A 176 -6.92 0.95 15.78
CA GLY A 176 -8.32 1.27 15.55
C GLY A 176 -8.75 2.57 16.21
N LEU A 177 -8.40 2.78 17.48
CA LEU A 177 -8.73 4.02 18.20
C LEU A 177 -8.03 5.24 17.59
N PHE A 178 -6.75 5.10 17.22
CA PHE A 178 -5.99 6.14 16.53
C PHE A 178 -6.67 6.55 15.22
N MET A 179 -7.07 5.58 14.38
CA MET A 179 -7.79 5.85 13.14
C MET A 179 -9.14 6.51 13.36
N MET A 180 -9.88 6.13 14.41
CA MET A 180 -11.14 6.80 14.77
C MET A 180 -10.93 8.26 15.10
N LYS A 181 -9.86 8.60 15.82
CA LYS A 181 -9.49 9.98 16.16
C LYS A 181 -9.10 10.77 14.89
N LEU A 182 -8.32 10.18 13.98
CA LEU A 182 -7.99 10.79 12.68
C LEU A 182 -9.25 11.04 11.82
N ILE A 183 -10.19 10.11 11.80
CA ILE A 183 -11.47 10.28 11.10
C ILE A 183 -12.32 11.38 11.73
N ALA A 184 -12.31 11.51 13.07
CA ALA A 184 -12.98 12.60 13.75
C ALA A 184 -12.36 13.94 13.37
N LEU A 185 -11.02 14.02 13.34
CA LEU A 185 -10.28 15.19 12.88
C LEU A 185 -10.62 15.54 11.42
N LYS A 186 -10.63 14.55 10.53
CA LYS A 186 -11.06 14.70 9.14
C LYS A 186 -12.44 15.33 9.03
N LYS A 187 -13.42 14.80 9.76
CA LYS A 187 -14.80 15.32 9.75
C LYS A 187 -14.87 16.76 10.29
N LYS A 188 -14.15 17.02 11.38
CA LYS A 188 -14.15 18.35 12.05
C LYS A 188 -13.64 19.46 11.12
N HIS A 189 -12.62 19.19 10.34
CA HIS A 189 -11.94 20.18 9.50
C HIS A 189 -12.12 19.96 8.00
N ALA A 190 -13.00 19.04 7.57
CA ALA A 190 -13.20 18.65 6.18
C ALA A 190 -11.86 18.34 5.47
N LEU A 191 -11.03 17.48 6.09
CA LEU A 191 -9.74 17.11 5.56
C LEU A 191 -9.85 15.92 4.59
N THR A 192 -8.84 15.79 3.74
CA THR A 192 -8.49 14.58 2.99
C THR A 192 -7.23 14.01 3.61
N LEU A 193 -7.21 12.71 3.87
CA LEU A 193 -6.07 12.05 4.49
C LEU A 193 -5.49 11.00 3.53
N LEU A 194 -4.19 11.09 3.26
CA LEU A 194 -3.42 10.02 2.63
C LEU A 194 -2.46 9.44 3.68
N ILE A 195 -2.63 8.19 4.03
CA ILE A 195 -1.85 7.51 5.06
C ILE A 195 -0.95 6.47 4.40
N ILE A 196 0.35 6.56 4.66
CA ILE A 196 1.32 5.59 4.16
C ILE A 196 1.51 4.48 5.19
N SER A 197 1.49 3.25 4.71
CA SER A 197 1.69 2.06 5.52
C SER A 197 2.72 1.12 4.89
N HIS A 198 3.29 0.24 5.71
CA HIS A 198 4.18 -0.81 5.23
C HIS A 198 3.43 -2.07 4.84
N THR A 199 4.11 -2.92 4.08
CA THR A 199 3.71 -4.29 3.78
C THR A 199 4.59 -5.24 4.57
N PRO A 200 4.05 -6.28 5.21
CA PRO A 200 4.86 -7.41 5.66
C PRO A 200 5.60 -8.02 4.46
N LYS A 201 6.73 -8.66 4.71
CA LYS A 201 7.49 -9.33 3.66
C LYS A 201 6.57 -10.27 2.86
N ARG A 202 6.43 -10.02 1.55
CA ARG A 202 5.55 -10.76 0.65
C ARG A 202 6.34 -11.51 -0.43
N ASN A 203 5.71 -12.53 -1.01
CA ASN A 203 6.24 -13.20 -2.19
C ASN A 203 5.86 -12.41 -3.45
N LEU A 204 6.87 -11.96 -4.20
CA LEU A 204 6.71 -11.15 -5.43
C LEU A 204 6.08 -11.93 -6.61
N SER A 205 5.92 -13.25 -6.50
CA SER A 205 5.19 -14.07 -7.48
C SER A 205 3.66 -14.04 -7.28
N ASN A 206 3.16 -13.44 -6.20
CA ASN A 206 1.74 -13.35 -5.92
C ASN A 206 1.21 -11.95 -6.21
N PRO A 207 -0.01 -11.82 -6.75
CA PRO A 207 -0.68 -10.53 -6.90
C PRO A 207 -0.82 -9.81 -5.57
N ILE A 208 -0.81 -8.47 -5.62
CA ILE A 208 -1.06 -7.63 -4.44
C ILE A 208 -2.53 -7.73 -4.05
N THR A 209 -2.78 -7.93 -2.76
CA THR A 209 -4.11 -8.05 -2.18
C THR A 209 -4.25 -7.22 -0.90
N GLN A 210 -5.46 -7.13 -0.38
CA GLN A 210 -5.72 -6.51 0.93
C GLN A 210 -4.95 -7.15 2.10
N ASN A 211 -4.54 -8.41 1.96
CA ASN A 211 -3.79 -9.13 3.01
C ASN A 211 -2.33 -8.68 3.09
N ASP A 212 -1.85 -7.94 2.10
CA ASP A 212 -0.49 -7.42 2.05
C ASP A 212 -0.34 -6.06 2.78
N LEU A 213 -1.45 -5.48 3.26
CA LEU A 213 -1.40 -4.29 4.11
C LEU A 213 -0.97 -4.68 5.53
N ALA A 214 0.10 -4.07 6.05
CA ALA A 214 0.55 -4.28 7.42
C ALA A 214 -0.49 -3.79 8.43
N GLY A 215 -0.62 -4.53 9.53
CA GLY A 215 -1.57 -4.24 10.60
C GLY A 215 -2.78 -5.16 10.59
N SER A 216 -3.77 -4.85 11.41
CA SER A 216 -4.95 -5.71 11.53
C SER A 216 -5.89 -5.52 10.34
N LYS A 217 -6.66 -6.56 10.01
CA LYS A 217 -7.79 -6.48 9.05
C LYS A 217 -8.80 -5.38 9.43
N LYS A 218 -8.85 -4.98 10.71
CA LYS A 218 -9.66 -3.87 11.19
C LYS A 218 -9.19 -2.52 10.60
N LEU A 219 -7.87 -2.34 10.44
CA LEU A 219 -7.31 -1.10 9.90
C LEU A 219 -7.78 -0.84 8.46
N TYR A 220 -7.80 -1.87 7.62
CA TYR A 220 -8.27 -1.80 6.23
C TYR A 220 -9.69 -1.22 6.09
N ASN A 221 -10.56 -1.49 7.07
CA ASN A 221 -11.96 -1.05 7.04
C ASN A 221 -12.12 0.47 7.19
N PHE A 222 -11.15 1.17 7.77
CA PHE A 222 -11.21 2.61 7.96
C PHE A 222 -10.96 3.42 6.67
N PHE A 223 -10.27 2.83 5.70
CA PHE A 223 -9.94 3.51 4.46
C PHE A 223 -11.09 3.51 3.46
N ASP A 224 -11.23 4.61 2.73
CA ASP A 224 -12.17 4.76 1.63
C ASP A 224 -11.54 4.24 0.32
N ASN A 225 -10.27 4.56 0.08
CA ASN A 225 -9.48 4.10 -1.03
C ASN A 225 -8.17 3.46 -0.53
N VAL A 226 -7.76 2.33 -1.10
CA VAL A 226 -6.48 1.68 -0.79
C VAL A 226 -5.80 1.33 -2.09
N PHE A 227 -4.59 1.80 -2.27
CA PHE A 227 -3.77 1.47 -3.43
C PHE A 227 -2.35 1.08 -3.01
N ALA A 228 -1.70 0.32 -3.84
CA ALA A 228 -0.41 -0.26 -3.54
C ALA A 228 0.59 -0.02 -4.66
N ILE A 229 1.87 0.13 -4.28
CA ILE A 229 2.97 0.10 -5.23
C ILE A 229 3.56 -1.30 -5.25
N GLY A 230 3.56 -1.94 -6.42
CA GLY A 230 4.26 -3.17 -6.69
C GLY A 230 5.59 -2.93 -7.38
N GLN A 231 6.54 -3.83 -7.15
CA GLN A 231 7.82 -3.85 -7.87
C GLN A 231 7.74 -4.82 -9.02
N SER A 232 8.13 -4.40 -10.22
CA SER A 232 8.23 -5.30 -11.37
C SER A 232 9.39 -6.27 -11.19
N ALA A 233 9.14 -7.53 -11.55
CA ALA A 233 10.19 -8.54 -11.64
C ALA A 233 11.11 -8.34 -12.85
N GLN A 234 10.65 -7.61 -13.86
CA GLN A 234 11.41 -7.37 -15.11
C GLN A 234 12.55 -6.35 -14.90
N ASP A 235 12.28 -5.25 -14.18
CA ASP A 235 13.27 -4.21 -13.88
C ASP A 235 12.96 -3.60 -12.51
N LYS A 236 14.00 -3.44 -11.67
CA LYS A 236 13.87 -2.85 -10.33
C LYS A 236 13.43 -1.38 -10.34
N ARG A 237 13.66 -0.66 -11.43
CA ARG A 237 13.21 0.73 -11.61
C ARG A 237 11.74 0.82 -11.97
N ILE A 238 11.18 -0.24 -12.58
CA ILE A 238 9.77 -0.29 -12.95
C ILE A 238 8.92 -0.63 -11.72
N LYS A 239 7.92 0.17 -11.50
CA LYS A 239 6.90 0.02 -10.47
C LYS A 239 5.53 0.04 -11.11
N PHE A 240 4.57 -0.58 -10.44
CA PHE A 240 3.18 -0.44 -10.85
C PHE A 240 2.32 -0.03 -9.65
N VAL A 241 1.27 0.72 -9.93
CA VAL A 241 0.30 1.15 -8.92
C VAL A 241 -1.04 0.49 -9.22
N LYS A 242 -1.62 -0.11 -8.19
CA LYS A 242 -2.88 -0.86 -8.26
C LYS A 242 -3.81 -0.44 -7.15
N GLN A 243 -5.09 -0.24 -7.45
CA GLN A 243 -6.13 -0.10 -6.45
C GLN A 243 -6.51 -1.46 -5.86
N VAL A 244 -6.60 -1.52 -4.53
CA VAL A 244 -6.95 -2.71 -3.76
C VAL A 244 -8.33 -2.56 -3.12
N LYS A 245 -8.76 -1.31 -2.89
CA LYS A 245 -10.09 -0.97 -2.39
C LYS A 245 -10.53 0.38 -2.97
N VAL A 246 -11.77 0.43 -3.40
CA VAL A 246 -12.49 1.66 -3.74
C VAL A 246 -13.88 1.55 -3.09
N ARG A 247 -14.24 2.52 -2.20
CA ARG A 247 -15.52 2.50 -1.49
C ARG A 247 -16.62 3.17 -2.30
N ALA A 248 -16.29 4.27 -2.95
CA ALA A 248 -17.23 5.09 -3.71
C ALA A 248 -16.79 5.15 -5.17
N GLY A 249 -17.27 4.23 -6.00
CA GLY A 249 -16.95 4.17 -7.41
C GLY A 249 -16.44 2.80 -7.88
N GLU A 250 -15.94 2.78 -9.10
CA GLU A 250 -15.36 1.59 -9.73
C GLU A 250 -13.83 1.62 -9.62
N TYR A 251 -13.23 0.44 -9.78
CA TYR A 251 -11.77 0.34 -9.89
C TYR A 251 -11.33 0.89 -11.24
N LEU A 252 -10.48 1.90 -11.24
CA LEU A 252 -9.82 2.39 -12.44
C LEU A 252 -8.54 1.60 -12.74
N TYR A 253 -7.87 1.14 -11.68
CA TYR A 253 -6.55 0.50 -11.75
C TYR A 253 -6.56 -0.83 -10.99
N ASP A 254 -7.14 -1.85 -11.58
CA ASP A 254 -7.20 -3.20 -11.05
C ASP A 254 -6.02 -4.07 -11.53
N SER A 255 -6.13 -5.41 -11.40
CA SER A 255 -5.08 -6.34 -11.84
C SER A 255 -4.88 -6.37 -13.36
N ASP A 256 -5.89 -6.00 -14.13
CA ASP A 256 -5.82 -6.00 -15.60
C ASP A 256 -5.45 -4.63 -16.17
N ASN A 257 -5.45 -3.59 -15.35
CA ASN A 257 -5.15 -2.20 -15.75
C ASN A 257 -4.35 -1.47 -14.67
N VAL A 258 -3.15 -1.91 -14.34
CA VAL A 258 -2.27 -1.21 -13.39
C VAL A 258 -1.58 -0.02 -14.08
N ILE A 259 -1.30 1.05 -13.33
CA ILE A 259 -0.48 2.16 -13.82
C ILE A 259 0.98 1.76 -13.71
N VAL A 260 1.72 1.86 -14.81
CA VAL A 260 3.15 1.51 -14.87
C VAL A 260 3.99 2.78 -14.80
N TYR A 261 4.98 2.78 -13.93
CA TYR A 261 5.93 3.87 -13.71
C TYR A 261 7.37 3.40 -13.76
N GLU A 262 8.26 4.30 -14.10
CA GLU A 262 9.70 4.15 -13.90
C GLU A 262 10.18 5.15 -12.85
N ILE A 263 10.92 4.68 -11.83
CA ILE A 263 11.58 5.60 -10.90
C ILE A 263 12.81 6.18 -11.60
N THR A 264 12.80 7.49 -11.80
CA THR A 264 13.89 8.24 -12.41
C THR A 264 14.45 9.26 -11.42
N ASN A 265 15.67 9.66 -11.62
CA ASN A 265 16.33 10.78 -10.94
C ASN A 265 16.92 11.71 -11.99
N GLU A 266 16.08 12.18 -12.88
CA GLU A 266 16.45 13.18 -13.87
C GLU A 266 16.44 14.55 -13.21
N ASP A 267 17.44 15.35 -13.48
CA ASP A 267 17.56 16.72 -12.97
C ASP A 267 17.52 16.87 -11.43
N GLY A 268 17.82 15.79 -10.69
CA GLY A 268 17.83 15.83 -9.21
C GLY A 268 16.44 15.85 -8.59
N TYR A 269 15.42 15.49 -9.32
CA TYR A 269 14.06 15.22 -8.81
C TYR A 269 13.74 13.73 -8.96
N VAL A 270 13.81 13.01 -7.84
CA VAL A 270 13.43 11.59 -7.84
C VAL A 270 11.92 11.49 -7.95
N ARG A 271 11.43 10.86 -9.02
CA ARG A 271 10.00 10.77 -9.31
C ARG A 271 9.60 9.46 -9.97
N PHE A 272 8.32 9.19 -9.96
CA PHE A 272 7.65 8.17 -10.75
C PHE A 272 7.27 8.76 -12.12
N LEU A 273 7.99 8.39 -13.15
CA LEU A 273 7.68 8.77 -14.53
C LEU A 273 6.65 7.80 -15.10
N HIS A 274 5.49 8.30 -15.51
CA HIS A 274 4.43 7.49 -16.10
C HIS A 274 4.89 6.84 -17.41
N LYS A 275 4.68 5.53 -17.54
CA LYS A 275 5.09 4.73 -18.71
C LYS A 275 3.91 4.13 -19.46
N GLY A 276 2.69 4.30 -18.94
CA GLY A 276 1.48 3.72 -19.49
C GLY A 276 0.77 2.80 -18.52
N TYR A 277 0.01 1.88 -19.06
CA TYR A 277 -0.80 0.91 -18.33
C TYR A 277 -0.41 -0.51 -18.74
N GLY A 278 -0.65 -1.49 -17.86
CA GLY A 278 -0.32 -2.89 -18.12
C GLY A 278 -1.09 -3.81 -17.20
N LYS A 279 -0.79 -5.10 -17.27
CA LYS A 279 -1.39 -6.09 -16.36
C LYS A 279 -0.44 -6.39 -15.21
N GLU A 280 -0.98 -6.52 -14.02
CA GLU A 280 -0.17 -6.89 -12.84
C GLU A 280 0.62 -8.18 -13.09
N SER A 281 0.01 -9.17 -13.79
CA SER A 281 0.64 -10.46 -14.11
C SER A 281 1.95 -10.33 -14.89
N GLU A 282 2.12 -9.29 -15.70
CA GLU A 282 3.34 -9.03 -16.48
C GLU A 282 4.51 -8.57 -15.60
N HIS A 283 4.21 -8.08 -14.41
CA HIS A 283 5.17 -7.56 -13.44
C HIS A 283 5.48 -8.53 -12.30
N LEU A 284 4.78 -9.65 -12.22
CA LEU A 284 5.03 -10.66 -11.19
C LEU A 284 6.25 -11.52 -11.56
N ARG A 285 6.95 -11.99 -10.55
CA ARG A 285 8.02 -12.95 -10.73
C ARG A 285 7.44 -14.30 -11.13
N ASP A 286 8.03 -14.94 -12.13
CA ASP A 286 7.70 -16.32 -12.45
C ASP A 286 7.94 -17.20 -11.21
N LYS A 287 7.00 -18.10 -10.96
CA LYS A 287 7.14 -19.06 -9.87
C LYS A 287 8.22 -20.03 -10.25
N SER A 288 9.40 -19.92 -9.64
CA SER A 288 10.44 -20.92 -9.83
C SER A 288 9.98 -22.26 -9.22
N GLU A 289 10.45 -23.38 -9.78
CA GLU A 289 10.20 -24.70 -9.20
C GLU A 289 10.72 -24.78 -7.76
N GLU A 290 11.77 -24.03 -7.45
CA GLU A 290 12.36 -23.92 -6.12
C GLU A 290 11.45 -23.17 -5.14
N ASP A 291 10.83 -22.06 -5.56
CA ASP A 291 9.83 -21.33 -4.77
C ASP A 291 8.59 -22.21 -4.51
N GLU A 292 8.12 -22.96 -5.51
CA GLU A 292 7.01 -23.91 -5.38
C GLU A 292 7.36 -25.06 -4.42
N SER A 293 8.58 -25.56 -4.48
CA SER A 293 9.09 -26.61 -3.60
C SER A 293 9.20 -26.13 -2.15
N GLN A 294 9.73 -24.93 -1.90
CA GLN A 294 9.82 -24.33 -0.57
C GLN A 294 8.44 -24.10 0.04
N VAL A 295 7.50 -23.51 -0.73
CA VAL A 295 6.12 -23.33 -0.27
C VAL A 295 5.45 -24.66 0.03
N ARG A 296 5.63 -25.66 -0.81
CA ARG A 296 5.12 -27.01 -0.57
C ARG A 296 5.68 -27.62 0.71
N SER A 297 6.99 -27.54 0.92
CA SER A 297 7.64 -28.03 2.13
C SER A 297 7.09 -27.31 3.38
N TYR A 298 6.92 -26.01 3.32
CA TYR A 298 6.36 -25.23 4.42
C TYR A 298 4.90 -25.59 4.75
N ILE A 299 4.06 -25.80 3.72
CA ILE A 299 2.67 -26.27 3.90
C ILE A 299 2.64 -27.60 4.64
N LEU A 300 3.49 -28.54 4.23
CA LEU A 300 3.55 -29.89 4.83
C LEU A 300 4.06 -29.83 6.28
N THR A 301 5.03 -28.98 6.57
CA THR A 301 5.53 -28.75 7.93
C THR A 301 4.41 -28.20 8.83
N CYS A 302 3.72 -27.15 8.41
CA CYS A 302 2.60 -26.59 9.14
C CYS A 302 1.46 -27.59 9.37
N HIS A 303 1.22 -28.48 8.39
CA HIS A 303 0.22 -29.53 8.53
C HIS A 303 0.63 -30.59 9.55
N ARG A 304 1.92 -30.99 9.58
CA ARG A 304 2.47 -31.91 10.61
C ARG A 304 2.45 -31.28 12.01
N GLU A 305 2.57 -29.96 12.11
CA GLU A 305 2.42 -29.18 13.36
C GLU A 305 0.95 -29.07 13.82
N GLY A 306 0.00 -29.65 13.09
CA GLY A 306 -1.41 -29.66 13.44
C GLY A 306 -2.20 -28.40 13.10
N LYS A 307 -1.65 -27.47 12.30
CA LYS A 307 -2.39 -26.30 11.84
C LYS A 307 -3.51 -26.70 10.86
N SER A 308 -4.62 -26.03 10.95
CA SER A 308 -5.77 -26.24 10.04
C SER A 308 -5.45 -25.75 8.63
N VAL A 309 -6.09 -26.35 7.61
CA VAL A 309 -5.99 -25.94 6.20
C VAL A 309 -6.29 -24.44 6.03
N ARG A 310 -7.17 -23.88 6.86
CA ARG A 310 -7.51 -22.45 6.82
C ARG A 310 -6.37 -21.59 7.30
N GLU A 311 -5.76 -21.92 8.42
CA GLU A 311 -4.59 -21.20 8.96
C GLU A 311 -3.40 -21.30 8.02
N ILE A 312 -3.15 -22.47 7.46
CA ILE A 312 -2.07 -22.69 6.48
C ILE A 312 -2.33 -21.85 5.22
N ALA A 313 -3.56 -21.82 4.71
CA ALA A 313 -3.94 -21.02 3.55
C ALA A 313 -3.69 -19.52 3.77
N ASP A 314 -4.05 -19.02 4.96
CA ASP A 314 -3.81 -17.64 5.36
C ASP A 314 -2.29 -17.35 5.51
N LEU A 315 -1.49 -18.28 6.06
CA LEU A 315 -0.05 -18.13 6.23
C LEU A 315 0.74 -18.11 4.90
N VAL A 316 0.34 -18.94 3.93
CA VAL A 316 1.03 -19.04 2.63
C VAL A 316 0.39 -18.18 1.54
N ASN A 317 -0.65 -17.40 1.89
CA ASN A 317 -1.44 -16.59 0.96
C ASN A 317 -1.90 -17.37 -0.29
N ARG A 318 -2.47 -18.56 -0.06
CA ARG A 318 -3.04 -19.43 -1.10
C ARG A 318 -4.48 -19.83 -0.77
N SER A 319 -5.23 -20.23 -1.80
CA SER A 319 -6.59 -20.76 -1.58
C SER A 319 -6.56 -22.05 -0.77
N LYS A 320 -7.58 -22.26 0.07
CA LYS A 320 -7.79 -23.51 0.83
C LYS A 320 -7.75 -24.75 -0.07
N THR A 321 -8.34 -24.64 -1.27
CA THR A 321 -8.34 -25.71 -2.27
C THR A 321 -6.93 -26.06 -2.75
N SER A 322 -6.06 -25.05 -2.93
CA SER A 322 -4.66 -25.24 -3.31
C SER A 322 -3.87 -25.96 -2.21
N VAL A 323 -4.03 -25.51 -0.96
CA VAL A 323 -3.38 -26.13 0.22
C VAL A 323 -3.86 -27.56 0.40
N HIS A 324 -5.16 -27.80 0.34
CA HIS A 324 -5.74 -29.15 0.47
C HIS A 324 -5.22 -30.10 -0.61
N ARG A 325 -5.12 -29.64 -1.87
CA ARG A 325 -4.57 -30.43 -2.99
C ARG A 325 -3.11 -30.82 -2.80
N ILE A 326 -2.30 -29.93 -2.22
CA ILE A 326 -0.89 -30.21 -1.91
C ILE A 326 -0.79 -31.29 -0.83
N ILE A 327 -1.56 -31.16 0.26
CA ILE A 327 -1.59 -32.13 1.36
C ILE A 327 -2.09 -33.51 0.87
N ALA A 328 -3.17 -33.53 0.07
CA ALA A 328 -3.73 -34.78 -0.47
C ALA A 328 -2.77 -35.48 -1.40
N ARG A 329 -2.01 -34.75 -2.23
CA ARG A 329 -0.98 -35.35 -3.11
C ARG A 329 0.16 -36.00 -2.35
N GLU A 330 0.52 -35.45 -1.19
CA GLU A 330 1.58 -36.05 -0.37
C GLU A 330 1.10 -37.31 0.35
N LYS A 331 -0.10 -37.33 0.89
CA LYS A 331 -0.71 -38.56 1.47
C LYS A 331 -0.78 -39.69 0.46
N ASN A 332 -1.22 -39.41 -0.76
CA ASN A 332 -1.27 -40.42 -1.82
C ASN A 332 0.12 -40.94 -2.25
N LYS A 333 1.21 -40.18 -2.01
CA LYS A 333 2.58 -40.67 -2.27
C LYS A 333 3.08 -41.58 -1.16
N GLU A 334 2.72 -41.28 0.09
CA GLU A 334 3.05 -42.14 1.24
C GLU A 334 2.32 -43.50 1.16
N ASP A 335 1.08 -43.52 0.62
CA ASP A 335 0.28 -44.73 0.45
C ASP A 335 0.76 -45.62 -0.74
N ILE A 336 1.63 -45.14 -1.64
CA ILE A 336 2.11 -45.82 -2.85
C ILE A 336 3.60 -46.23 -2.72
N ALA A 337 4.26 -45.99 -1.58
CA ALA A 337 5.63 -46.41 -1.38
C ALA A 337 5.74 -47.96 -1.43
N PRO A 338 6.55 -48.54 -2.33
CA PRO A 338 6.67 -50.00 -2.43
C PRO A 338 7.33 -50.57 -1.17
N VAL A 339 6.77 -51.65 -0.66
CA VAL A 339 7.40 -52.50 0.35
C VAL A 339 8.77 -52.90 -0.20
N GLU A 340 9.86 -52.53 0.49
CA GLU A 340 11.21 -52.94 0.14
C GLU A 340 11.30 -54.45 0.09
N ALA A 341 11.63 -54.98 -1.10
CA ALA A 341 11.98 -56.38 -1.30
C ALA A 341 13.36 -56.62 -0.67
N VAL A 342 13.43 -57.59 0.22
CA VAL A 342 14.64 -58.15 0.84
C VAL A 342 15.58 -58.68 -0.26
N PRO A 343 16.87 -58.32 -0.27
CA PRO A 343 17.80 -58.81 -1.26
C PRO A 343 18.23 -60.26 -0.96
N PRO A 344 18.35 -61.16 -2.00
CA PRO A 344 19.05 -62.40 -1.85
C PRO A 344 20.55 -62.15 -2.01
N GLY A 345 21.35 -62.90 -1.22
CA GLY A 345 22.77 -62.77 -1.04
C GLY A 345 23.61 -63.12 -2.23
N ASP A 346 24.76 -62.54 -2.22
CA ASP A 346 26.10 -62.88 -2.54
C ASP A 346 26.37 -64.04 -3.60
N VAL A 347 27.06 -63.66 -4.68
CA VAL A 347 28.18 -64.46 -5.25
C VAL A 347 28.99 -63.54 -6.21
N GLY A 348 30.25 -63.30 -5.84
CA GLY A 348 31.50 -63.55 -6.57
C GLY A 348 31.88 -62.79 -7.84
N GLN A 349 32.86 -61.91 -7.64
CA GLN A 349 34.15 -61.80 -8.36
C GLN A 349 34.26 -61.45 -9.87
N VAL A 350 35.16 -60.52 -10.12
CA VAL A 350 36.30 -60.46 -11.07
C VAL A 350 36.12 -59.70 -12.39
N GLY A 351 37.03 -58.71 -12.59
CA GLY A 351 37.66 -58.41 -13.88
C GLY A 351 37.59 -56.95 -14.35
N GLN A 352 38.52 -56.19 -13.96
CA GLN A 352 39.61 -55.47 -14.66
C GLN A 352 39.31 -54.75 -15.99
N VAL A 353 39.69 -53.49 -16.02
CA VAL A 353 40.61 -52.75 -16.94
C VAL A 353 40.03 -52.18 -18.25
N GLY A 354 40.28 -50.89 -18.45
CA GLY A 354 40.50 -50.33 -19.78
C GLY A 354 40.06 -48.92 -20.04
N HIS A 355 40.93 -47.99 -19.78
CA HIS A 355 41.47 -46.88 -20.58
C HIS A 355 40.57 -45.90 -21.33
N LEU A 356 40.72 -44.61 -20.94
CA LEU A 356 41.12 -43.45 -21.76
C LEU A 356 40.41 -43.17 -23.10
N GLY A 357 39.83 -41.99 -23.16
CA GLY A 357 39.55 -41.32 -24.42
C GLY A 357 39.19 -39.84 -24.17
N GLN A 358 40.15 -39.00 -24.49
CA GLN A 358 40.11 -37.54 -24.46
C GLN A 358 39.33 -36.95 -25.65
N LEU A 359 38.92 -35.70 -25.48
CA LEU A 359 38.85 -34.61 -26.45
C LEU A 359 37.57 -34.44 -27.30
N GLY A 360 37.12 -33.21 -27.29
CA GLY A 360 36.33 -32.61 -28.33
C GLY A 360 35.54 -31.37 -27.88
N GLN A 361 36.17 -30.20 -27.92
CA GLN A 361 35.44 -28.95 -28.04
C GLN A 361 34.95 -28.79 -29.47
N PRO A 362 33.80 -28.22 -29.73
CA PRO A 362 33.54 -27.60 -31.01
C PRO A 362 33.41 -26.06 -30.95
N GLU A 363 33.92 -25.58 -31.96
CA GLU A 363 34.11 -24.30 -32.58
C GLU A 363 32.89 -23.37 -32.62
N THR A 364 33.24 -22.10 -32.59
CA THR A 364 32.45 -20.90 -32.90
C THR A 364 32.06 -20.87 -34.37
N GLU A 365 30.77 -20.63 -34.65
CA GLU A 365 30.34 -20.14 -35.97
C GLU A 365 29.80 -18.75 -35.91
N GLN A 366 30.32 -17.93 -36.82
CA GLN A 366 30.06 -16.52 -37.05
C GLN A 366 28.81 -16.33 -37.92
N VAL A 367 28.18 -15.19 -37.69
CA VAL A 367 27.09 -14.48 -38.35
C VAL A 367 27.34 -14.26 -39.85
N PRO A 368 26.26 -14.02 -40.63
CA PRO A 368 26.26 -12.77 -41.38
C PRO A 368 24.99 -11.92 -41.23
N GLY A 369 25.21 -10.60 -41.20
CA GLY A 369 24.22 -9.56 -41.13
C GLY A 369 23.36 -9.40 -42.38
N ARG A 370 22.25 -8.74 -42.18
CA ARG A 370 21.52 -7.98 -43.21
C ARG A 370 20.98 -6.68 -42.65
N SER A 371 21.43 -5.63 -43.31
CA SER A 371 20.97 -4.26 -43.29
C SER A 371 19.51 -4.12 -43.77
N GLY A 372 18.78 -3.18 -43.20
CA GLY A 372 17.49 -2.74 -43.71
C GLY A 372 17.00 -1.52 -42.96
N LEU A 373 17.37 -0.36 -43.45
CA LEU A 373 16.81 0.97 -43.14
C LEU A 373 15.31 1.01 -43.52
N ARG A 374 14.48 1.58 -42.66
CA ARG A 374 13.32 2.41 -43.04
C ARG A 374 12.91 3.34 -41.90
N ASP A 375 13.14 4.60 -42.14
CA ASP A 375 12.30 5.81 -41.94
C ASP A 375 11.39 5.84 -40.71
N GLY A 376 11.64 6.61 -39.71
CA GLY A 376 11.36 8.02 -39.58
C GLY A 376 9.87 8.30 -39.34
N PHE A 377 9.43 8.32 -38.05
CA PHE A 377 8.34 9.20 -37.62
C PHE A 377 8.78 9.89 -36.33
N VAL A 378 9.15 11.15 -36.49
CA VAL A 378 9.36 12.11 -35.39
C VAL A 378 7.94 12.54 -34.97
N PHE A 379 7.53 12.21 -33.76
CA PHE A 379 6.44 12.90 -33.11
C PHE A 379 7.05 13.97 -32.20
N GLU A 380 6.93 15.20 -32.62
CA GLU A 380 7.07 16.38 -31.76
C GLU A 380 5.96 16.31 -30.70
N MET A 381 6.36 16.18 -29.44
CA MET A 381 5.45 16.33 -28.32
C MET A 381 5.37 17.80 -27.95
N ASP A 382 4.22 18.39 -28.21
CA ASP A 382 3.81 19.71 -27.78
C ASP A 382 3.61 19.72 -26.24
N GLU A 383 4.31 20.62 -25.54
CA GLU A 383 4.37 20.68 -24.08
C GLU A 383 3.09 21.23 -23.40
N ASN A 384 1.96 21.32 -24.09
CA ASN A 384 0.77 21.99 -23.56
C ASN A 384 -0.55 21.25 -23.86
N HIS A 385 -0.68 19.99 -23.47
CA HIS A 385 -2.04 19.41 -23.38
C HIS A 385 -2.22 18.68 -22.04
N CYS A 386 -2.77 19.41 -21.09
CA CYS A 386 -3.53 18.86 -19.97
C CYS A 386 -4.75 18.12 -20.55
N PHE A 387 -4.85 16.85 -20.28
CA PHE A 387 -6.08 16.11 -20.48
C PHE A 387 -7.13 16.58 -19.46
N LEU A 388 -8.28 16.99 -19.97
CA LEU A 388 -9.53 17.15 -19.25
C LEU A 388 -10.06 15.79 -18.78
#